data_c2caba533d37aa8d3ead1769648be8e2
#
_entry.id   c2caba533d37aa8d3ead1769648be8e2
#
_cell.length_a   1.000
_cell.length_b   1.000
_cell.length_c   1.000
_cell.angle_alpha   90.00
_cell.angle_beta   90.00
_cell.angle_gamma   90.00
#
_symmetry.space_group_name_H-M   'P 1'
#
loop_
_entity.id
_entity.type
_entity.pdbx_description
1 polymer ?
#
loop_
_entity_poly.entity_id
_entity_poly.type
_entity_poly.pdbx_seq_one_letter_code
_entity_poly.pdbx_strand_id
1 'polypeptide(L)'
;DYSDRPDLVAPLVRILANAAGSERLVGGQMEDLLAEGSTPNADTLKYIHVNKTGALLMACMEMGLFLGDKGGDEEVLILGRRLGMSLGLAFQAMDDLLDATRTTEELGKDAESDAAQGKATSVAFRGIEETRDQAKHHTEEALSFAREIGGDNEFLLELIVYLLNRKK
;
A
#
# COMPACT_ATOMS: atom_id res chain seq x y z
N ASP A 1 24.37 8.76 -6.94
CA ASP A 1 24.83 10.07 -6.46
C ASP A 1 24.09 11.17 -7.22
N TYR A 2 23.40 12.06 -6.51
CA TYR A 2 22.63 13.17 -7.08
C TYR A 2 23.26 14.51 -6.71
N SER A 3 24.59 14.55 -6.54
CA SER A 3 25.33 15.77 -6.23
C SER A 3 25.10 16.90 -7.24
N ASP A 4 24.81 16.54 -8.49
CA ASP A 4 24.55 17.47 -9.60
C ASP A 4 23.07 17.90 -9.72
N ARG A 5 22.19 17.32 -8.88
CA ARG A 5 20.74 17.60 -8.87
C ARG A 5 20.24 17.92 -7.45
N PRO A 6 20.78 18.98 -6.82
CA PRO A 6 20.37 19.38 -5.46
C PRO A 6 18.89 19.77 -5.37
N ASP A 7 18.30 20.19 -6.49
CA ASP A 7 16.88 20.46 -6.66
C ASP A 7 15.99 19.26 -6.38
N LEU A 8 16.46 18.04 -6.59
CA LEU A 8 15.73 16.80 -6.30
C LEU A 8 15.88 16.34 -4.83
N VAL A 9 17.02 16.61 -4.21
CA VAL A 9 17.34 16.03 -2.88
C VAL A 9 16.33 16.47 -1.82
N ALA A 10 16.04 17.76 -1.71
CA ALA A 10 15.15 18.28 -0.68
C ALA A 10 13.69 17.77 -0.84
N PRO A 11 13.07 17.77 -2.05
CA PRO A 11 11.76 17.19 -2.27
C PRO A 11 11.72 15.68 -1.93
N LEU A 12 12.70 14.90 -2.36
CA LEU A 12 12.72 13.45 -2.11
C LEU A 12 12.85 13.13 -0.62
N VAL A 13 13.74 13.82 0.09
CA VAL A 13 13.87 13.66 1.55
C VAL A 13 12.58 14.04 2.27
N ARG A 14 11.94 15.14 1.87
CA ARG A 14 10.66 15.59 2.45
C ARG A 14 9.54 14.58 2.22
N ILE A 15 9.40 14.05 1.00
CA ILE A 15 8.37 13.05 0.65
C ILE A 15 8.56 11.80 1.51
N LEU A 16 9.79 11.26 1.55
CA LEU A 16 10.09 10.06 2.32
C LEU A 16 9.91 10.27 3.83
N ALA A 17 10.44 11.39 4.38
CA ALA A 17 10.32 11.70 5.80
C ALA A 17 8.87 11.84 6.26
N ASN A 18 8.03 12.49 5.45
CA ASN A 18 6.60 12.60 5.72
C ASN A 18 5.91 11.24 5.70
N ALA A 19 6.18 10.41 4.69
CA ALA A 19 5.56 9.09 4.56
C ALA A 19 6.00 8.11 5.66
N ALA A 20 7.26 8.17 6.08
CA ALA A 20 7.81 7.32 7.14
C ALA A 20 7.54 7.85 8.55
N GLY A 21 7.10 9.09 8.68
CA GLY A 21 6.97 9.80 9.96
C GLY A 21 5.81 9.34 10.84
N SER A 22 5.70 10.00 12.02
CA SER A 22 4.74 9.70 13.07
C SER A 22 3.27 9.87 12.66
N GLU A 23 2.99 10.73 11.69
CA GLU A 23 1.63 10.98 11.20
C GLU A 23 1.20 9.95 10.12
N ARG A 24 2.15 9.13 9.62
CA ARG A 24 1.92 8.16 8.56
C ARG A 24 2.36 6.76 8.98
N LEU A 25 3.46 6.23 8.43
CA LEU A 25 3.86 4.84 8.64
C LEU A 25 4.02 4.49 10.13
N VAL A 26 4.77 5.29 10.89
CA VAL A 26 4.97 5.04 12.32
C VAL A 26 3.66 5.19 13.09
N GLY A 27 2.83 6.19 12.78
CA GLY A 27 1.50 6.36 13.37
C GLY A 27 0.55 5.21 13.03
N GLY A 28 0.54 4.77 11.78
CA GLY A 28 -0.24 3.61 11.35
C GLY A 28 0.22 2.31 12.02
N GLN A 29 1.52 2.11 12.19
CA GLN A 29 2.07 0.98 12.94
C GLN A 29 1.71 1.04 14.43
N MET A 30 1.74 2.22 15.03
CA MET A 30 1.33 2.38 16.43
C MET A 30 -0.15 2.07 16.63
N GLU A 31 -1.01 2.56 15.73
CA GLU A 31 -2.45 2.28 15.79
C GLU A 31 -2.74 0.78 15.59
N ASP A 32 -2.00 0.11 14.72
CA ASP A 32 -2.11 -1.33 14.52
C ASP A 32 -1.81 -2.10 15.81
N LEU A 33 -0.72 -1.76 16.50
CA LEU A 33 -0.37 -2.34 17.81
C LEU A 33 -1.42 -2.06 18.89
N LEU A 34 -2.00 -0.86 18.91
CA LEU A 34 -3.05 -0.50 19.85
C LEU A 34 -4.38 -1.22 19.57
N ALA A 35 -4.60 -1.60 18.32
CA ALA A 35 -5.79 -2.34 17.90
C ALA A 35 -5.68 -3.85 18.17
N GLU A 36 -4.49 -4.39 18.47
CA GLU A 36 -4.30 -5.79 18.81
C GLU A 36 -5.19 -6.22 20.01
N GLY A 37 -5.89 -7.34 19.86
CA GLY A 37 -6.79 -7.86 20.90
C GLY A 37 -8.09 -7.07 21.08
N SER A 38 -8.34 -6.07 20.25
CA SER A 38 -9.60 -5.32 20.21
C SER A 38 -10.41 -5.65 18.96
N THR A 39 -11.69 -5.23 18.92
CA THR A 39 -12.45 -5.25 17.67
C THR A 39 -12.37 -3.86 17.04
N PRO A 40 -11.49 -3.64 16.05
CA PRO A 40 -11.34 -2.33 15.45
C PRO A 40 -12.62 -1.96 14.68
N ASN A 41 -12.93 -0.67 14.64
CA ASN A 41 -13.96 -0.16 13.75
C ASN A 41 -13.39 0.09 12.33
N ALA A 42 -14.27 0.36 11.38
CA ALA A 42 -13.89 0.59 9.98
C ALA A 42 -12.91 1.76 9.81
N ASP A 43 -13.04 2.81 10.62
CA ASP A 43 -12.19 4.01 10.52
C ASP A 43 -10.77 3.72 11.02
N THR A 44 -10.63 2.98 12.12
CA THR A 44 -9.33 2.52 12.63
C THR A 44 -8.63 1.61 11.61
N LEU A 45 -9.33 0.63 11.06
CA LEU A 45 -8.77 -0.26 10.03
C LEU A 45 -8.32 0.53 8.78
N LYS A 46 -9.16 1.45 8.31
CA LYS A 46 -8.81 2.34 7.20
C LYS A 46 -7.60 3.20 7.51
N TYR A 47 -7.51 3.76 8.72
CA TYR A 47 -6.37 4.56 9.14
C TYR A 47 -5.08 3.75 9.12
N ILE A 48 -5.10 2.52 9.64
CA ILE A 48 -3.94 1.60 9.63
C ILE A 48 -3.50 1.34 8.19
N HIS A 49 -4.38 0.91 7.30
CA HIS A 49 -4.05 0.57 5.92
C HIS A 49 -3.51 1.75 5.12
N VAL A 50 -4.16 2.92 5.25
CA VAL A 50 -3.74 4.16 4.58
C VAL A 50 -2.37 4.61 5.04
N ASN A 51 -2.12 4.61 6.35
CA ASN A 51 -0.91 5.21 6.90
C ASN A 51 0.25 4.22 7.03
N LYS A 52 0.01 2.99 7.53
CA LYS A 52 1.07 1.98 7.69
C LYS A 52 1.64 1.49 6.36
N THR A 53 0.79 1.32 5.34
CA THR A 53 1.18 0.73 4.05
C THR A 53 1.02 1.72 2.89
N GLY A 54 -0.15 2.33 2.73
CA GLY A 54 -0.47 3.21 1.60
C GLY A 54 0.44 4.41 1.49
N ALA A 55 0.78 5.05 2.60
CA ALA A 55 1.62 6.25 2.62
C ALA A 55 3.01 6.04 2.02
N LEU A 56 3.65 4.90 2.30
CA LEU A 56 4.98 4.61 1.76
C LEU A 56 4.94 4.28 0.27
N LEU A 57 3.94 3.52 -0.18
CA LEU A 57 3.76 3.23 -1.61
C LEU A 57 3.43 4.49 -2.41
N MET A 58 2.60 5.37 -1.84
CA MET A 58 2.34 6.69 -2.40
C MET A 58 3.64 7.50 -2.55
N ALA A 59 4.48 7.52 -1.52
CA ALA A 59 5.78 8.21 -1.57
C ALA A 59 6.71 7.60 -2.63
N CYS A 60 6.73 6.27 -2.78
CA CYS A 60 7.54 5.61 -3.83
C CYS A 60 7.12 6.07 -5.23
N MET A 61 5.82 6.14 -5.52
CA MET A 61 5.33 6.63 -6.82
C MET A 61 5.68 8.10 -7.04
N GLU A 62 5.45 8.96 -6.04
CA GLU A 62 5.78 10.38 -6.13
C GLU A 62 7.28 10.61 -6.34
N MET A 63 8.13 9.93 -5.59
CA MET A 63 9.59 10.01 -5.75
C MET A 63 10.05 9.52 -7.12
N GLY A 64 9.46 8.44 -7.64
CA GLY A 64 9.75 7.94 -8.98
C GLY A 64 9.43 8.96 -10.08
N LEU A 65 8.31 9.66 -9.96
CA LEU A 65 7.92 10.73 -10.89
C LEU A 65 8.87 11.93 -10.82
N PHE A 66 9.34 12.31 -9.63
CA PHE A 66 10.37 13.34 -9.48
C PHE A 66 11.68 12.93 -10.14
N LEU A 67 12.11 11.68 -9.99
CA LEU A 67 13.34 11.17 -10.62
C LEU A 67 13.21 11.03 -12.14
N GLY A 68 12.00 10.77 -12.65
CA GLY A 68 11.69 10.72 -14.08
C GLY A 68 11.36 12.07 -14.70
N ASP A 69 11.77 13.18 -14.08
CA ASP A 69 11.56 14.57 -14.55
C ASP A 69 10.08 14.98 -14.69
N LYS A 70 9.18 14.32 -13.97
CA LYS A 70 7.75 14.65 -13.89
C LYS A 70 7.35 15.41 -12.62
N GLY A 71 8.32 15.74 -11.77
CA GLY A 71 8.11 16.44 -10.50
C GLY A 71 7.55 17.86 -10.61
N GLY A 72 7.56 18.46 -11.79
CA GLY A 72 6.95 19.76 -12.07
C GLY A 72 5.51 19.69 -12.58
N ASP A 73 4.97 18.50 -12.82
CA ASP A 73 3.62 18.27 -13.32
C ASP A 73 2.70 17.84 -12.18
N GLU A 74 1.93 18.77 -11.63
CA GLU A 74 1.07 18.51 -10.46
C GLU A 74 -0.05 17.49 -10.78
N GLU A 75 -0.58 17.47 -12.01
CA GLU A 75 -1.61 16.50 -12.40
C GLU A 75 -1.03 15.09 -12.39
N VAL A 76 0.15 14.89 -12.93
CA VAL A 76 0.87 13.60 -12.92
C VAL A 76 1.24 13.19 -11.49
N LEU A 77 1.66 14.13 -10.64
CA LEU A 77 1.94 13.84 -9.23
C LEU A 77 0.69 13.40 -8.47
N ILE A 78 -0.46 14.01 -8.74
CA ILE A 78 -1.75 13.59 -8.16
C ILE A 78 -2.09 12.16 -8.58
N LEU A 79 -1.94 11.83 -9.86
CA LEU A 79 -2.15 10.47 -10.37
C LEU A 79 -1.19 9.47 -9.71
N GLY A 80 0.08 9.82 -9.57
CA GLY A 80 1.08 9.00 -8.88
C GLY A 80 0.72 8.72 -7.42
N ARG A 81 0.27 9.74 -6.69
CA ARG A 81 -0.19 9.57 -5.30
C ARG A 81 -1.42 8.66 -5.22
N ARG A 82 -2.39 8.81 -6.12
CA ARG A 82 -3.57 7.94 -6.19
C ARG A 82 -3.18 6.51 -6.54
N LEU A 83 -2.32 6.32 -7.53
CA LEU A 83 -1.77 5.02 -7.90
C LEU A 83 -1.12 4.32 -6.69
N GLY A 84 -0.21 5.01 -6.00
CA GLY A 84 0.48 4.47 -4.82
C GLY A 84 -0.48 4.10 -3.68
N MET A 85 -1.50 4.93 -3.45
CA MET A 85 -2.53 4.66 -2.45
C MET A 85 -3.38 3.43 -2.81
N SER A 86 -3.92 3.37 -4.02
CA SER A 86 -4.74 2.23 -4.46
C SER A 86 -3.91 0.93 -4.47
N LEU A 87 -2.63 1.00 -4.89
CA LEU A 87 -1.72 -0.15 -4.82
C LEU A 87 -1.49 -0.61 -3.38
N GLY A 88 -1.32 0.31 -2.44
CA GLY A 88 -1.15 0.01 -1.02
C GLY A 88 -2.37 -0.65 -0.39
N LEU A 89 -3.56 -0.17 -0.71
CA LEU A 89 -4.81 -0.74 -0.24
C LEU A 89 -5.08 -2.13 -0.85
N ALA A 90 -4.80 -2.31 -2.14
CA ALA A 90 -4.88 -3.62 -2.80
C ALA A 90 -3.89 -4.61 -2.17
N PHE A 91 -2.66 -4.16 -1.92
CA PHE A 91 -1.61 -4.98 -1.30
C PHE A 91 -2.04 -5.47 0.08
N GLN A 92 -2.57 -4.57 0.93
CA GLN A 92 -3.01 -4.93 2.27
C GLN A 92 -4.22 -5.88 2.25
N ALA A 93 -5.21 -5.62 1.39
CA ALA A 93 -6.36 -6.51 1.25
C ALA A 93 -5.93 -7.92 0.79
N MET A 94 -4.93 -8.02 -0.09
CA MET A 94 -4.37 -9.31 -0.50
C MET A 94 -3.60 -10.00 0.62
N ASP A 95 -2.84 -9.26 1.45
CA ASP A 95 -2.18 -9.82 2.63
C ASP A 95 -3.21 -10.43 3.58
N ASP A 96 -4.23 -9.68 3.94
CA ASP A 96 -5.31 -10.11 4.82
C ASP A 96 -6.03 -11.39 4.29
N LEU A 97 -6.23 -11.46 2.95
CA LEU A 97 -6.81 -12.64 2.30
C LEU A 97 -5.88 -13.85 2.36
N LEU A 98 -4.60 -13.64 2.08
CA LEU A 98 -3.61 -14.71 2.09
C LEU A 98 -3.46 -15.28 3.51
N ASP A 99 -3.41 -14.45 4.53
CA ASP A 99 -3.31 -14.87 5.92
C ASP A 99 -4.55 -15.61 6.40
N ALA A 100 -5.74 -15.20 5.93
CA ALA A 100 -7.00 -15.86 6.29
C ALA A 100 -7.27 -17.17 5.53
N THR A 101 -6.65 -17.38 4.36
CA THR A 101 -6.95 -18.53 3.48
C THR A 101 -5.85 -19.58 3.42
N ARG A 102 -4.65 -19.30 3.93
CA ARG A 102 -3.53 -20.24 3.93
C ARG A 102 -3.68 -21.28 5.02
N THR A 103 -3.27 -22.51 4.70
CA THR A 103 -3.11 -23.60 5.64
C THR A 103 -1.72 -23.57 6.28
N THR A 104 -1.58 -24.15 7.48
CA THR A 104 -0.30 -24.31 8.21
C THR A 104 0.79 -24.98 7.36
N GLU A 105 0.42 -25.90 6.45
CA GLU A 105 1.32 -26.62 5.57
C GLU A 105 1.93 -25.70 4.48
N GLU A 106 1.19 -24.69 4.02
CA GLU A 106 1.63 -23.75 3.00
C GLU A 106 2.54 -22.63 3.55
N LEU A 107 2.39 -22.30 4.82
CA LEU A 107 3.15 -21.22 5.48
C LEU A 107 4.53 -21.67 5.97
N GLY A 108 4.78 -22.98 6.15
CA GLY A 108 6.07 -23.52 6.62
C GLY A 108 6.49 -23.05 8.02
N LYS A 109 5.59 -22.43 8.77
CA LYS A 109 5.69 -22.00 10.17
C LYS A 109 4.39 -22.36 10.86
N ASP A 110 4.41 -22.51 12.19
CA ASP A 110 3.18 -22.59 12.97
C ASP A 110 2.31 -21.39 12.58
N ALA A 111 1.18 -21.66 11.93
CA ALA A 111 0.23 -20.65 11.52
C ALA A 111 -0.47 -20.10 12.76
N GLU A 112 0.21 -19.26 13.49
CA GLU A 112 -0.47 -18.23 14.26
C GLU A 112 -0.95 -17.22 13.22
N SER A 113 -2.11 -17.50 12.62
CA SER A 113 -2.75 -16.57 11.71
C SER A 113 -2.96 -15.24 12.44
N ASP A 114 -2.93 -14.13 11.73
CA ASP A 114 -3.23 -12.81 12.29
C ASP A 114 -4.55 -12.79 13.07
N ALA A 115 -5.51 -13.66 12.70
CA ALA A 115 -6.73 -13.90 13.43
C ALA A 115 -6.47 -14.55 14.83
N ALA A 116 -5.49 -15.45 14.97
CA ALA A 116 -5.12 -16.04 16.27
C ALA A 116 -4.36 -15.05 17.16
N GLN A 117 -3.68 -14.05 16.55
CA GLN A 117 -3.04 -12.94 17.27
C GLN A 117 -3.99 -11.79 17.57
N GLY A 118 -5.27 -11.86 17.18
CA GLY A 118 -6.27 -10.82 17.41
C GLY A 118 -6.00 -9.53 16.60
N LYS A 119 -5.28 -9.65 15.46
CA LYS A 119 -5.00 -8.50 14.60
C LYS A 119 -6.24 -7.99 13.87
N ALA A 120 -6.26 -6.70 13.67
CA ALA A 120 -7.28 -6.01 12.89
C ALA A 120 -7.07 -6.27 11.39
N THR A 121 -7.89 -7.13 10.78
CA THR A 121 -7.81 -7.44 9.35
C THR A 121 -9.11 -7.09 8.62
N SER A 122 -9.02 -6.80 7.32
CA SER A 122 -10.19 -6.60 6.46
C SER A 122 -11.09 -7.83 6.47
N VAL A 123 -10.51 -9.03 6.47
CA VAL A 123 -11.27 -10.28 6.48
C VAL A 123 -12.05 -10.47 7.79
N ALA A 124 -11.46 -10.14 8.94
CA ALA A 124 -12.15 -10.21 10.21
C ALA A 124 -13.33 -9.23 10.29
N PHE A 125 -13.21 -8.07 9.64
CA PHE A 125 -14.21 -7.01 9.67
C PHE A 125 -15.32 -7.19 8.63
N ARG A 126 -14.99 -7.62 7.40
CA ARG A 126 -15.88 -7.63 6.22
C ARG A 126 -16.16 -9.01 5.67
N GLY A 127 -15.33 -10.00 6.01
CA GLY A 127 -15.34 -11.33 5.42
C GLY A 127 -14.49 -11.43 4.14
N ILE A 128 -14.28 -12.67 3.69
CA ILE A 128 -13.36 -13.00 2.59
C ILE A 128 -13.83 -12.40 1.26
N GLU A 129 -15.12 -12.53 0.92
CA GLU A 129 -15.62 -12.10 -0.40
C GLU A 129 -15.56 -10.58 -0.57
N GLU A 130 -16.00 -9.81 0.43
CA GLU A 130 -15.93 -8.34 0.35
C GLU A 130 -14.47 -7.84 0.34
N THR A 131 -13.57 -8.50 1.07
CA THR A 131 -12.14 -8.16 1.03
C THR A 131 -11.54 -8.45 -0.36
N ARG A 132 -11.95 -9.54 -1.01
CA ARG A 132 -11.54 -9.88 -2.37
C ARG A 132 -12.02 -8.85 -3.39
N ASP A 133 -13.27 -8.41 -3.28
CA ASP A 133 -13.83 -7.38 -4.14
C ASP A 133 -13.09 -6.05 -3.97
N GLN A 134 -12.73 -5.69 -2.74
CA GLN A 134 -11.93 -4.50 -2.47
C GLN A 134 -10.52 -4.60 -3.06
N ALA A 135 -9.84 -5.74 -2.89
CA ALA A 135 -8.52 -5.95 -3.48
C ALA A 135 -8.57 -5.77 -5.01
N LYS A 136 -9.58 -6.35 -5.65
CA LYS A 136 -9.80 -6.21 -7.10
C LYS A 136 -10.10 -4.76 -7.49
N HIS A 137 -11.00 -4.10 -6.79
CA HIS A 137 -11.35 -2.70 -7.05
C HIS A 137 -10.13 -1.79 -6.99
N HIS A 138 -9.36 -1.84 -5.92
CA HIS A 138 -8.16 -1.02 -5.77
C HIS A 138 -7.06 -1.37 -6.79
N THR A 139 -6.98 -2.63 -7.23
CA THR A 139 -6.07 -3.02 -8.32
C THR A 139 -6.50 -2.41 -9.65
N GLU A 140 -7.79 -2.41 -9.97
CA GLU A 140 -8.33 -1.80 -11.18
C GLU A 140 -8.12 -0.27 -11.18
N GLU A 141 -8.30 0.39 -10.03
CA GLU A 141 -7.97 1.81 -9.87
C GLU A 141 -6.47 2.07 -10.12
N ALA A 142 -5.59 1.27 -9.49
CA ALA A 142 -4.13 1.41 -9.68
C ALA A 142 -3.73 1.25 -11.14
N LEU A 143 -4.28 0.25 -11.85
CA LEU A 143 -4.07 0.05 -13.29
C LEU A 143 -4.58 1.22 -14.12
N SER A 144 -5.72 1.80 -13.76
CA SER A 144 -6.28 2.98 -14.45
C SER A 144 -5.36 4.18 -14.31
N PHE A 145 -4.91 4.51 -13.09
CA PHE A 145 -4.00 5.63 -12.85
C PHE A 145 -2.64 5.42 -13.53
N ALA A 146 -2.10 4.20 -13.52
CA ALA A 146 -0.85 3.89 -14.20
C ALA A 146 -0.96 4.15 -15.71
N ARG A 147 -2.07 3.74 -16.35
CA ARG A 147 -2.30 4.01 -17.78
C ARG A 147 -2.48 5.50 -18.08
N GLU A 148 -3.13 6.25 -17.19
CA GLU A 148 -3.36 7.68 -17.34
C GLU A 148 -2.07 8.50 -17.23
N ILE A 149 -1.14 8.10 -16.34
CA ILE A 149 0.22 8.66 -16.26
C ILE A 149 0.96 8.47 -17.59
N GLY A 150 0.71 7.35 -18.26
CA GLY A 150 1.30 7.04 -19.57
C GLY A 150 2.80 6.76 -19.54
N GLY A 151 3.44 6.88 -20.71
CA GLY A 151 4.86 6.56 -20.87
C GLY A 151 5.14 5.07 -21.01
N ASP A 152 6.41 4.67 -20.88
CA ASP A 152 6.82 3.26 -20.86
C ASP A 152 6.63 2.70 -19.44
N ASN A 153 5.42 2.22 -19.17
CA ASN A 153 5.01 1.73 -17.86
C ASN A 153 4.61 0.24 -17.85
N GLU A 154 5.00 -0.52 -18.86
CA GLU A 154 4.66 -1.94 -19.00
C GLU A 154 5.06 -2.74 -17.76
N PHE A 155 6.30 -2.56 -17.27
CA PHE A 155 6.76 -3.19 -16.05
C PHE A 155 5.88 -2.86 -14.83
N LEU A 156 5.45 -1.60 -14.70
CA LEU A 156 4.60 -1.18 -13.59
C LEU A 156 3.21 -1.83 -13.66
N LEU A 157 2.64 -1.92 -14.85
CA LEU A 157 1.35 -2.59 -15.07
C LEU A 157 1.45 -4.09 -14.74
N GLU A 158 2.53 -4.76 -15.17
CA GLU A 158 2.78 -6.16 -14.83
C GLU A 158 2.97 -6.37 -13.32
N LEU A 159 3.71 -5.47 -12.65
CA LEU A 159 3.91 -5.52 -11.21
C LEU A 159 2.59 -5.40 -10.44
N ILE A 160 1.70 -4.49 -10.83
CA ILE A 160 0.38 -4.31 -10.22
C ILE A 160 -0.43 -5.61 -10.34
N VAL A 161 -0.48 -6.21 -11.54
CA VAL A 161 -1.18 -7.47 -11.77
C VAL A 161 -0.55 -8.62 -10.98
N TYR A 162 0.78 -8.68 -10.91
CA TYR A 162 1.50 -9.69 -10.12
C TYR A 162 1.14 -9.63 -8.64
N LEU A 163 1.09 -8.43 -8.05
CA LEU A 163 0.77 -8.23 -6.63
C LEU A 163 -0.64 -8.72 -6.26
N LEU A 164 -1.62 -8.56 -7.17
CA LEU A 164 -2.97 -9.11 -6.97
C LEU A 164 -3.01 -10.64 -7.05
N ASN A 165 -2.19 -11.23 -7.93
CA ASN A 165 -2.22 -12.67 -8.21
C ASN A 165 -1.16 -13.46 -7.43
N ARG A 166 -0.43 -12.82 -6.51
CA ARG A 166 0.58 -13.50 -5.70
C ARG A 166 -0.03 -14.58 -4.83
N LYS A 167 0.69 -15.69 -4.71
CA LYS A 167 0.29 -16.85 -3.88
C LYS A 167 1.14 -16.98 -2.62
N LYS A 168 2.15 -16.13 -2.48
CA LYS A 168 3.08 -16.09 -1.35
C LYS A 168 3.48 -14.65 -1.07
#